data_221572524b7bfae94b78ce25dca16584
#
_entry.id   221572524b7bfae94b78ce25dca16584
#
_cell.length_a   1.000
_cell.length_b   1.000
_cell.length_c   1.000
_cell.angle_alpha   90.00
_cell.angle_beta   90.00
_cell.angle_gamma   90.00
#
_symmetry.space_group_name_H-M   'P 1'
#
loop_
_entity.id
_entity.type
_entity.pdbx_description
1 polymer ?
#
loop_
_entity_poly.entity_id
_entity_poly.type
_entity_poly.pdbx_seq_one_letter_code
_entity_poly.pdbx_strand_id
1 'polypeptide(L)'
;MMIQRKDQAIKRLLEKSFPMKRYYKTEIPLNIFQTYYTKNLPPLMSQNVELIKSSNPAFKYHLFDDYDCYDFINENFDKNILNAFKRLIPGAYKADLWRYCILYKLGGIYLDIKFKPVNGFKFINLAEKEHWVLDSDKIGIYNALMVCKPGNPILLKAINQIVENVNTNYYGDHSLRPTGPLLLSGYFSDDEKKSFTLKHIYHINYKKYICIKNDYIIFETYDGYFKESVNNKNLPHYSELWAQGNIYL
;
A
#
# COMPACT_ATOMS: atom_id res chain seq x y z
N MET A 1 -13.83 16.99 -23.12
CA MET A 1 -13.25 16.08 -24.14
C MET A 1 -12.13 15.18 -23.59
N MET A 2 -11.10 15.68 -22.89
CA MET A 2 -9.99 14.86 -22.35
C MET A 2 -10.42 13.93 -21.20
N ILE A 3 -11.31 14.38 -20.32
CA ILE A 3 -11.88 13.59 -19.21
C ILE A 3 -12.70 12.42 -19.73
N GLN A 4 -13.63 12.66 -20.66
CA GLN A 4 -14.45 11.60 -21.28
C GLN A 4 -13.63 10.51 -21.98
N ARG A 5 -12.48 10.86 -22.59
CA ARG A 5 -11.55 9.89 -23.19
C ARG A 5 -10.86 9.01 -22.14
N LYS A 6 -10.48 9.57 -20.97
CA LYS A 6 -9.93 8.80 -19.85
C LYS A 6 -10.95 7.83 -19.27
N ASP A 7 -12.20 8.28 -19.09
CA ASP A 7 -13.29 7.45 -18.58
C ASP A 7 -13.58 6.25 -19.50
N GLN A 8 -13.64 6.48 -20.81
CA GLN A 8 -13.81 5.41 -21.79
C GLN A 8 -12.65 4.43 -21.80
N ALA A 9 -11.40 4.92 -21.66
CA ALA A 9 -10.23 4.05 -21.60
C ALA A 9 -10.26 3.16 -20.33
N ILE A 10 -10.56 3.72 -19.16
CA ILE A 10 -10.70 2.96 -17.91
C ILE A 10 -11.82 1.94 -18.03
N LYS A 11 -12.99 2.32 -18.56
CA LYS A 11 -14.12 1.39 -18.77
C LYS A 11 -13.73 0.19 -19.64
N ARG A 12 -13.04 0.42 -20.76
CA ARG A 12 -12.51 -0.66 -21.61
C ARG A 12 -11.54 -1.59 -20.89
N LEU A 13 -10.68 -1.04 -20.00
CA LEU A 13 -9.76 -1.85 -19.21
C LEU A 13 -10.46 -2.66 -18.12
N LEU A 14 -11.57 -2.14 -17.56
CA LEU A 14 -12.40 -2.85 -16.59
C LEU A 14 -13.23 -3.99 -17.21
N GLU A 15 -13.45 -3.96 -18.53
CA GLU A 15 -14.14 -5.03 -19.26
C GLU A 15 -13.21 -6.19 -19.65
N LYS A 16 -11.90 -6.02 -19.50
CA LYS A 16 -10.90 -7.05 -19.85
C LYS A 16 -10.68 -8.03 -18.71
N SER A 17 -11.04 -9.29 -18.87
CA SER A 17 -10.64 -10.35 -17.95
C SER A 17 -9.14 -10.55 -17.91
N PHE A 18 -8.57 -10.70 -16.71
CA PHE A 18 -7.15 -10.96 -16.55
C PHE A 18 -6.82 -12.41 -16.97
N PRO A 19 -5.79 -12.64 -17.83
CA PRO A 19 -5.47 -13.98 -18.28
C PRO A 19 -4.92 -14.83 -17.14
N MET A 20 -5.48 -16.04 -16.96
CA MET A 20 -4.99 -17.01 -15.97
C MET A 20 -3.87 -17.84 -16.58
N LYS A 21 -2.78 -18.02 -15.82
CA LYS A 21 -1.70 -18.95 -16.16
C LYS A 21 -2.04 -20.38 -15.69
N ARG A 22 -1.51 -21.39 -16.36
CA ARG A 22 -1.65 -22.79 -15.93
C ARG A 22 -0.74 -23.14 -14.74
N TYR A 23 0.44 -22.50 -14.65
CA TYR A 23 1.43 -22.71 -13.61
C TYR A 23 1.99 -21.39 -13.12
N TYR A 24 2.31 -21.34 -11.83
CA TYR A 24 2.93 -20.20 -11.18
C TYR A 24 4.20 -20.65 -10.45
N LYS A 25 5.33 -20.01 -10.78
CA LYS A 25 6.53 -20.11 -9.94
C LYS A 25 6.42 -19.03 -8.88
N THR A 26 6.33 -19.43 -7.61
CA THR A 26 6.23 -18.49 -6.50
C THR A 26 7.59 -18.28 -5.87
N GLU A 27 8.07 -17.02 -5.89
CA GLU A 27 9.28 -16.58 -5.20
C GLU A 27 8.95 -15.68 -4.00
N ILE A 28 7.73 -15.14 -3.98
CA ILE A 28 7.21 -14.32 -2.89
C ILE A 28 6.42 -15.21 -1.93
N PRO A 29 6.64 -15.10 -0.60
CA PRO A 29 5.83 -15.79 0.39
C PRO A 29 4.34 -15.52 0.20
N LEU A 30 3.51 -16.56 0.31
CA LEU A 30 2.08 -16.49 0.06
C LEU A 30 1.33 -15.89 1.27
N ASN A 31 1.72 -14.67 1.65
CA ASN A 31 1.07 -13.87 2.67
C ASN A 31 0.43 -12.64 2.04
N ILE A 32 -0.80 -12.30 2.47
CA ILE A 32 -1.45 -11.02 2.19
C ILE A 32 -1.61 -10.27 3.49
N PHE A 33 -1.11 -9.04 3.55
CA PHE A 33 -1.18 -8.17 4.71
C PHE A 33 -2.04 -6.94 4.40
N GLN A 34 -2.96 -6.64 5.29
CA GLN A 34 -3.72 -5.40 5.32
C GLN A 34 -3.71 -4.82 6.73
N THR A 35 -3.85 -3.50 6.86
CA THR A 35 -4.02 -2.85 8.16
C THR A 35 -5.17 -1.87 8.14
N TYR A 36 -5.83 -1.76 9.29
CA TYR A 36 -6.83 -0.76 9.60
C TYR A 36 -6.75 -0.46 11.10
N TYR A 37 -7.16 0.72 11.56
CA TYR A 37 -7.00 1.11 12.97
C TYR A 37 -7.75 0.20 13.97
N THR A 38 -8.69 -0.62 13.51
CA THR A 38 -9.46 -1.58 14.31
C THR A 38 -9.82 -2.82 13.49
N LYS A 39 -10.00 -3.98 14.16
CA LYS A 39 -10.52 -5.21 13.52
C LYS A 39 -12.04 -5.19 13.34
N ASN A 40 -12.74 -4.25 14.01
CA ASN A 40 -14.18 -4.06 13.81
C ASN A 40 -14.41 -3.24 12.53
N LEU A 41 -14.38 -3.93 11.40
CA LEU A 41 -14.44 -3.31 10.08
C LEU A 41 -15.87 -2.85 9.74
N PRO A 42 -16.02 -1.70 9.02
CA PRO A 42 -17.27 -1.34 8.38
C PRO A 42 -17.79 -2.43 7.44
N PRO A 43 -19.11 -2.50 7.20
CA PRO A 43 -19.72 -3.63 6.48
C PRO A 43 -19.13 -3.89 5.08
N LEU A 44 -18.97 -2.86 4.25
CA LEU A 44 -18.43 -3.03 2.89
C LEU A 44 -16.94 -3.35 2.90
N MET A 45 -16.20 -2.81 3.88
CA MET A 45 -14.79 -3.14 4.08
C MET A 45 -14.64 -4.61 4.49
N SER A 46 -15.47 -5.10 5.41
CA SER A 46 -15.51 -6.51 5.81
C SER A 46 -15.83 -7.42 4.63
N GLN A 47 -16.82 -7.07 3.80
CA GLN A 47 -17.14 -7.82 2.57
C GLN A 47 -15.96 -7.86 1.59
N ASN A 48 -15.23 -6.73 1.45
CA ASN A 48 -14.04 -6.68 0.60
C ASN A 48 -12.92 -7.60 1.13
N VAL A 49 -12.70 -7.61 2.42
CA VAL A 49 -11.73 -8.52 3.07
C VAL A 49 -12.09 -9.98 2.80
N GLU A 50 -13.36 -10.37 2.98
CA GLU A 50 -13.80 -11.74 2.71
C GLU A 50 -13.70 -12.10 1.21
N LEU A 51 -13.95 -11.16 0.30
CA LEU A 51 -13.71 -11.35 -1.14
C LEU A 51 -12.23 -11.65 -1.41
N ILE A 52 -11.30 -10.90 -0.82
CA ILE A 52 -9.85 -11.13 -0.99
C ILE A 52 -9.48 -12.51 -0.47
N LYS A 53 -9.91 -12.89 0.73
CA LYS A 53 -9.63 -14.20 1.34
C LYS A 53 -10.16 -15.34 0.51
N SER A 54 -11.46 -15.33 0.20
CA SER A 54 -12.13 -16.42 -0.51
C SER A 54 -11.62 -16.58 -1.95
N SER A 55 -11.26 -15.46 -2.61
CA SER A 55 -10.76 -15.50 -3.98
C SER A 55 -9.28 -15.89 -4.10
N ASN A 56 -8.52 -15.95 -2.99
CA ASN A 56 -7.09 -16.27 -2.98
C ASN A 56 -6.74 -17.34 -1.91
N PRO A 57 -7.32 -18.54 -1.96
CA PRO A 57 -7.20 -19.56 -0.90
C PRO A 57 -5.78 -20.09 -0.71
N ALA A 58 -4.87 -19.89 -1.66
CA ALA A 58 -3.47 -20.27 -1.54
C ALA A 58 -2.68 -19.33 -0.60
N PHE A 59 -3.23 -18.17 -0.26
CA PHE A 59 -2.56 -17.18 0.58
C PHE A 59 -3.06 -17.26 2.02
N LYS A 60 -2.13 -17.08 2.96
CA LYS A 60 -2.46 -16.76 4.34
C LYS A 60 -2.77 -15.26 4.43
N TYR A 61 -4.00 -14.93 4.80
CA TYR A 61 -4.44 -13.55 4.95
C TYR A 61 -4.27 -13.07 6.40
N HIS A 62 -3.78 -11.84 6.55
CA HIS A 62 -3.52 -11.20 7.83
C HIS A 62 -4.11 -9.79 7.86
N LEU A 63 -4.98 -9.52 8.83
CA LEU A 63 -5.45 -8.18 9.16
C LEU A 63 -4.82 -7.75 10.48
N PHE A 64 -4.15 -6.61 10.48
CA PHE A 64 -3.52 -6.01 11.64
C PHE A 64 -4.25 -4.72 12.02
N ASP A 65 -4.58 -4.56 13.30
CA ASP A 65 -4.97 -3.26 13.83
C ASP A 65 -3.76 -2.51 14.41
N ASP A 66 -3.98 -1.34 15.00
CA ASP A 66 -2.90 -0.52 15.55
C ASP A 66 -2.15 -1.22 16.68
N TYR A 67 -2.83 -2.04 17.49
CA TYR A 67 -2.21 -2.84 18.56
C TYR A 67 -1.35 -3.96 17.99
N ASP A 68 -1.88 -4.71 17.03
CA ASP A 68 -1.10 -5.77 16.36
C ASP A 68 0.14 -5.20 15.65
N CYS A 69 0.02 -4.01 15.03
CA CYS A 69 1.15 -3.34 14.39
C CYS A 69 2.24 -2.98 15.40
N TYR A 70 1.82 -2.45 16.56
CA TYR A 70 2.73 -2.14 17.66
C TYR A 70 3.41 -3.40 18.20
N ASP A 71 2.64 -4.44 18.51
CA ASP A 71 3.17 -5.70 19.07
C ASP A 71 4.14 -6.36 18.10
N PHE A 72 3.80 -6.41 16.80
CA PHE A 72 4.69 -6.95 15.79
C PHE A 72 6.04 -6.22 15.74
N ILE A 73 6.05 -4.88 15.78
CA ILE A 73 7.30 -4.10 15.79
C ILE A 73 8.06 -4.34 17.09
N ASN A 74 7.40 -4.34 18.23
CA ASN A 74 8.00 -4.57 19.54
C ASN A 74 8.70 -5.94 19.66
N GLU A 75 8.11 -6.97 19.07
CA GLU A 75 8.64 -8.35 19.11
C GLU A 75 9.78 -8.60 18.11
N ASN A 76 9.79 -7.88 16.97
CA ASN A 76 10.63 -8.25 15.84
C ASN A 76 11.73 -7.23 15.52
N PHE A 77 11.71 -6.05 16.13
CA PHE A 77 12.65 -4.95 15.83
C PHE A 77 13.20 -4.32 17.10
N ASP A 78 14.25 -3.52 16.94
CA ASP A 78 14.88 -2.82 18.05
C ASP A 78 14.03 -1.65 18.60
N LYS A 79 14.44 -1.13 19.74
CA LYS A 79 13.73 -0.04 20.44
C LYS A 79 13.66 1.27 19.64
N ASN A 80 14.60 1.51 18.71
CA ASN A 80 14.61 2.75 17.93
C ASN A 80 13.46 2.75 16.93
N ILE A 81 13.21 1.62 16.27
CA ILE A 81 12.09 1.44 15.33
C ILE A 81 10.75 1.52 16.08
N LEU A 82 10.66 0.86 17.25
CA LEU A 82 9.47 0.95 18.10
C LEU A 82 9.20 2.38 18.58
N ASN A 83 10.23 3.12 18.98
CA ASN A 83 10.11 4.52 19.39
C ASN A 83 9.67 5.41 18.24
N ALA A 84 10.20 5.19 17.03
CA ALA A 84 9.74 5.89 15.84
C ALA A 84 8.24 5.64 15.59
N PHE A 85 7.79 4.38 15.65
CA PHE A 85 6.38 4.04 15.51
C PHE A 85 5.49 4.75 16.54
N LYS A 86 5.92 4.80 17.80
CA LYS A 86 5.18 5.50 18.88
C LYS A 86 5.07 7.00 18.63
N ARG A 87 6.15 7.63 18.15
CA ARG A 87 6.22 9.08 17.95
C ARG A 87 5.47 9.57 16.71
N LEU A 88 5.24 8.71 15.72
CA LEU A 88 4.41 9.05 14.56
C LEU A 88 2.96 9.28 14.98
N ILE A 89 2.40 10.47 14.72
CA ILE A 89 0.99 10.80 15.03
C ILE A 89 0.05 10.30 13.94
N PRO A 90 0.30 10.56 12.62
CA PRO A 90 -0.64 10.13 11.58
C PRO A 90 -0.71 8.60 11.47
N GLY A 91 -1.91 8.02 11.52
CA GLY A 91 -2.10 6.58 11.33
C GLY A 91 -1.56 6.07 9.98
N ALA A 92 -1.62 6.88 8.92
CA ALA A 92 -1.03 6.55 7.64
C ALA A 92 0.51 6.40 7.72
N TYR A 93 1.19 7.24 8.51
CA TYR A 93 2.65 7.16 8.70
C TYR A 93 3.04 5.94 9.54
N LYS A 94 2.24 5.62 10.57
CA LYS A 94 2.39 4.35 11.32
C LYS A 94 2.23 3.14 10.40
N ALA A 95 1.22 3.16 9.54
CA ALA A 95 0.99 2.12 8.56
C ALA A 95 2.14 2.00 7.56
N ASP A 96 2.77 3.12 7.14
CA ASP A 96 3.94 3.10 6.25
C ASP A 96 5.12 2.39 6.91
N LEU A 97 5.49 2.77 8.13
CA LEU A 97 6.57 2.11 8.87
C LEU A 97 6.28 0.62 9.08
N TRP A 98 5.06 0.29 9.53
CA TRP A 98 4.67 -1.09 9.78
C TRP A 98 4.70 -1.96 8.52
N ARG A 99 4.16 -1.48 7.37
CA ARG A 99 4.16 -2.28 6.12
C ARG A 99 5.56 -2.57 5.63
N TYR A 100 6.53 -1.66 5.85
CA TYR A 100 7.93 -1.92 5.52
C TYR A 100 8.53 -2.94 6.47
N CYS A 101 8.24 -2.85 7.76
CA CYS A 101 8.70 -3.81 8.77
C CYS A 101 8.19 -5.22 8.51
N ILE A 102 6.86 -5.40 8.27
CA ILE A 102 6.29 -6.74 8.09
C ILE A 102 6.76 -7.39 6.78
N LEU A 103 6.84 -6.62 5.69
CA LEU A 103 7.36 -7.13 4.43
C LEU A 103 8.86 -7.41 4.49
N TYR A 104 9.65 -6.60 5.20
CA TYR A 104 11.07 -6.89 5.43
C TYR A 104 11.26 -8.20 6.19
N LYS A 105 10.47 -8.43 7.22
CA LYS A 105 10.61 -9.61 8.10
C LYS A 105 10.08 -10.88 7.46
N LEU A 106 8.87 -10.83 6.88
CA LEU A 106 8.12 -12.01 6.44
C LEU A 106 8.03 -12.16 4.91
N GLY A 107 8.22 -11.09 4.17
CA GLY A 107 7.90 -11.04 2.75
C GLY A 107 6.41 -11.27 2.49
N GLY A 108 5.98 -11.11 1.25
CA GLY A 108 4.58 -11.27 0.85
C GLY A 108 4.04 -10.07 0.12
N ILE A 109 2.73 -9.89 0.18
CA ILE A 109 1.98 -8.83 -0.49
C ILE A 109 1.28 -7.97 0.54
N TYR A 110 1.62 -6.68 0.60
CA TYR A 110 0.83 -5.67 1.27
C TYR A 110 -0.14 -5.02 0.27
N LEU A 111 -1.39 -4.85 0.65
CA LEU A 111 -2.39 -4.12 -0.11
C LEU A 111 -3.22 -3.24 0.82
N ASP A 112 -3.30 -1.92 0.56
CA ASP A 112 -4.21 -1.04 1.29
C ASP A 112 -5.64 -1.60 1.29
N ILE A 113 -6.30 -1.58 2.44
CA ILE A 113 -7.63 -2.18 2.65
C ILE A 113 -8.72 -1.57 1.76
N LYS A 114 -8.48 -0.40 1.19
CA LYS A 114 -9.38 0.26 0.24
C LYS A 114 -9.51 -0.45 -1.11
N PHE A 115 -8.58 -1.33 -1.47
CA PHE A 115 -8.54 -1.97 -2.78
C PHE A 115 -9.24 -3.32 -2.79
N LYS A 116 -9.94 -3.61 -3.89
CA LYS A 116 -10.46 -4.93 -4.25
C LYS A 116 -9.85 -5.41 -5.56
N PRO A 117 -9.61 -6.73 -5.73
CA PRO A 117 -9.24 -7.29 -7.02
C PRO A 117 -10.43 -7.21 -7.99
N VAL A 118 -10.13 -6.95 -9.27
CA VAL A 118 -11.13 -6.89 -10.34
C VAL A 118 -10.73 -7.76 -11.52
N ASN A 119 -11.61 -7.93 -12.49
CA ASN A 119 -11.32 -8.63 -13.76
C ASN A 119 -10.83 -10.08 -13.59
N GLY A 120 -11.24 -10.75 -12.52
CA GLY A 120 -10.81 -12.12 -12.23
C GLY A 120 -9.34 -12.21 -11.76
N PHE A 121 -8.70 -11.07 -11.45
CA PHE A 121 -7.31 -11.06 -11.00
C PHE A 121 -7.13 -11.82 -9.68
N LYS A 122 -6.06 -12.63 -9.61
CA LYS A 122 -5.65 -13.37 -8.41
C LYS A 122 -4.24 -12.92 -7.98
N PHE A 123 -4.02 -12.81 -6.67
CA PHE A 123 -2.75 -12.38 -6.10
C PHE A 123 -1.56 -13.28 -6.48
N ILE A 124 -1.81 -14.55 -6.82
CA ILE A 124 -0.78 -15.47 -7.27
C ILE A 124 -0.03 -14.96 -8.51
N ASN A 125 -0.67 -14.12 -9.34
CA ASN A 125 -0.04 -13.48 -10.49
C ASN A 125 1.07 -12.49 -10.13
N LEU A 126 1.13 -12.05 -8.86
CA LEU A 126 2.17 -11.18 -8.33
C LEU A 126 3.28 -11.95 -7.60
N ALA A 127 3.11 -13.24 -7.33
CA ALA A 127 4.02 -13.99 -6.47
C ALA A 127 5.30 -14.49 -7.17
N GLU A 128 5.47 -14.23 -8.48
CA GLU A 128 6.65 -14.68 -9.23
C GLU A 128 7.90 -13.83 -9.00
N LYS A 129 7.74 -12.56 -8.59
CA LYS A 129 8.84 -11.61 -8.34
C LYS A 129 8.37 -10.44 -7.49
N GLU A 130 9.31 -9.64 -7.05
CA GLU A 130 9.01 -8.37 -6.39
C GLU A 130 8.37 -7.36 -7.35
N HIS A 131 7.44 -6.55 -6.82
CA HIS A 131 6.79 -5.49 -7.57
C HIS A 131 6.70 -4.19 -6.77
N TRP A 132 7.04 -3.12 -7.45
CA TRP A 132 6.82 -1.74 -7.03
C TRP A 132 5.80 -1.09 -7.95
N VAL A 133 5.01 -0.17 -7.43
CA VAL A 133 3.98 0.53 -8.20
C VAL A 133 4.41 1.96 -8.45
N LEU A 134 4.55 2.36 -9.70
CA LEU A 134 4.80 3.75 -10.04
C LEU A 134 3.55 4.59 -9.76
N ASP A 135 3.69 5.68 -9.01
CA ASP A 135 2.56 6.56 -8.71
C ASP A 135 2.09 7.33 -9.96
N SER A 136 0.89 7.87 -9.88
CA SER A 136 0.23 8.60 -10.98
C SER A 136 0.97 9.88 -11.38
N ASP A 137 1.73 10.47 -10.47
CA ASP A 137 2.63 11.61 -10.72
C ASP A 137 3.93 11.21 -11.45
N LYS A 138 4.19 9.91 -11.58
CA LYS A 138 5.41 9.30 -12.16
C LYS A 138 6.70 9.60 -11.37
N ILE A 139 6.58 10.12 -10.17
CA ILE A 139 7.68 10.46 -9.27
C ILE A 139 7.71 9.51 -8.07
N GLY A 140 6.59 9.38 -7.37
CA GLY A 140 6.44 8.58 -6.17
C GLY A 140 6.39 7.07 -6.45
N ILE A 141 6.66 6.27 -5.41
CA ILE A 141 6.38 4.83 -5.38
C ILE A 141 5.11 4.63 -4.58
N TYR A 142 4.02 4.24 -5.25
CA TYR A 142 2.72 4.05 -4.62
C TYR A 142 2.71 2.84 -3.71
N ASN A 143 2.97 3.07 -2.43
CA ASN A 143 3.17 2.03 -1.41
C ASN A 143 1.86 1.40 -0.89
N ALA A 144 0.75 1.68 -1.54
CA ALA A 144 -0.54 1.02 -1.26
C ALA A 144 -0.63 -0.42 -1.78
N LEU A 145 0.26 -0.82 -2.68
CA LEU A 145 0.55 -2.20 -3.08
C LEU A 145 2.05 -2.41 -3.11
N MET A 146 2.53 -3.38 -2.36
CA MET A 146 3.94 -3.75 -2.33
C MET A 146 4.06 -5.28 -2.32
N VAL A 147 4.99 -5.80 -3.10
CA VAL A 147 5.24 -7.24 -3.24
C VAL A 147 6.73 -7.48 -3.07
N CYS A 148 7.13 -8.04 -1.94
CA CYS A 148 8.54 -8.11 -1.58
C CYS A 148 8.93 -9.50 -1.03
N LYS A 149 10.18 -9.88 -1.29
CA LYS A 149 10.83 -10.98 -0.57
C LYS A 149 11.21 -10.52 0.85
N PRO A 150 11.34 -11.43 1.81
CA PRO A 150 11.90 -11.07 3.10
C PRO A 150 13.35 -10.60 2.93
N GLY A 151 13.79 -9.70 3.80
CA GLY A 151 15.15 -9.14 3.76
C GLY A 151 15.39 -8.13 2.63
N ASN A 152 14.36 -7.60 1.98
CA ASN A 152 14.52 -6.62 0.90
C ASN A 152 15.29 -5.37 1.39
N PRO A 153 16.46 -5.03 0.78
CA PRO A 153 17.34 -3.97 1.27
C PRO A 153 16.72 -2.56 1.15
N ILE A 154 15.79 -2.35 0.23
CA ILE A 154 15.10 -1.06 0.08
C ILE A 154 14.18 -0.82 1.28
N LEU A 155 13.48 -1.88 1.74
CA LEU A 155 12.64 -1.79 2.93
C LEU A 155 13.46 -1.46 4.18
N LEU A 156 14.63 -2.09 4.35
CA LEU A 156 15.51 -1.77 5.49
C LEU A 156 16.00 -0.33 5.45
N LYS A 157 16.41 0.16 4.27
CA LYS A 157 16.79 1.59 4.09
C LYS A 157 15.62 2.51 4.43
N ALA A 158 14.40 2.19 3.99
CA ALA A 158 13.21 2.99 4.26
C ALA A 158 12.87 3.02 5.76
N ILE A 159 12.95 1.87 6.46
CA ILE A 159 12.74 1.76 7.91
C ILE A 159 13.74 2.66 8.64
N ASN A 160 15.04 2.54 8.33
CA ASN A 160 16.10 3.32 8.97
C ASN A 160 15.93 4.82 8.70
N GLN A 161 15.53 5.21 7.48
CA GLN A 161 15.29 6.61 7.16
C GLN A 161 14.08 7.18 7.92
N ILE A 162 13.02 6.39 8.13
CA ILE A 162 11.88 6.84 8.95
C ILE A 162 12.34 7.06 10.41
N VAL A 163 13.17 6.17 10.95
CA VAL A 163 13.73 6.34 12.30
C VAL A 163 14.51 7.65 12.39
N GLU A 164 15.37 7.93 11.41
CA GLU A 164 16.13 9.18 11.35
C GLU A 164 15.21 10.40 11.20
N ASN A 165 14.23 10.34 10.33
CA ASN A 165 13.24 11.41 10.13
C ASN A 165 12.48 11.74 11.43
N VAL A 166 12.11 10.73 12.20
CA VAL A 166 11.44 10.91 13.50
C VAL A 166 12.40 11.50 14.54
N ASN A 167 13.65 11.04 14.58
CA ASN A 167 14.65 11.51 15.55
C ASN A 167 15.02 12.98 15.32
N THR A 168 15.05 13.42 14.07
CA THR A 168 15.38 14.79 13.67
C THR A 168 14.17 15.69 13.48
N ASN A 169 12.94 15.18 13.72
CA ASN A 169 11.68 15.87 13.41
C ASN A 169 11.63 16.38 11.95
N TYR A 170 12.02 15.53 11.01
CA TYR A 170 12.07 15.89 9.60
C TYR A 170 10.70 15.93 8.97
N TYR A 171 10.32 17.06 8.38
CA TYR A 171 9.04 17.27 7.68
C TYR A 171 9.16 17.15 6.16
N GLY A 172 10.33 17.49 5.60
CA GLY A 172 10.51 17.58 4.15
C GLY A 172 9.68 18.69 3.50
N ASP A 173 9.68 18.69 2.17
CA ASP A 173 8.97 19.64 1.33
C ASP A 173 7.55 19.18 0.94
N HIS A 174 7.16 17.96 1.33
CA HIS A 174 5.87 17.35 0.98
C HIS A 174 5.46 16.29 2.01
N SER A 175 4.15 16.20 2.31
CA SER A 175 3.58 15.26 3.28
C SER A 175 3.83 13.77 3.00
N LEU A 176 4.26 13.39 1.80
CA LEU A 176 4.63 12.03 1.43
C LEU A 176 6.13 11.71 1.62
N ARG A 177 6.94 12.71 2.04
CA ARG A 177 8.39 12.51 2.24
C ARG A 177 8.76 11.85 3.56
N PRO A 178 8.11 12.15 4.68
CA PRO A 178 8.56 11.59 5.96
C PRO A 178 8.55 10.06 6.01
N THR A 179 7.56 9.39 5.38
CA THR A 179 7.38 7.93 5.51
C THR A 179 6.94 7.23 4.21
N GLY A 180 6.34 7.96 3.27
CA GLY A 180 5.50 7.40 2.22
C GLY A 180 6.15 7.29 0.83
N PRO A 181 5.35 7.49 -0.22
CA PRO A 181 5.75 7.32 -1.62
C PRO A 181 6.99 8.08 -2.06
N LEU A 182 7.19 9.30 -1.57
CA LEU A 182 8.36 10.11 -1.95
C LEU A 182 9.64 9.72 -1.20
N LEU A 183 9.52 9.16 0.00
CA LEU A 183 10.66 8.53 0.69
C LEU A 183 11.15 7.33 -0.11
N LEU A 184 10.27 6.40 -0.45
CA LEU A 184 10.64 5.22 -1.24
C LEU A 184 11.22 5.57 -2.60
N SER A 185 10.69 6.62 -3.24
CA SER A 185 11.15 7.08 -4.55
C SER A 185 12.64 7.40 -4.59
N GLY A 186 13.22 7.85 -3.47
CA GLY A 186 14.64 8.17 -3.35
C GLY A 186 15.59 6.98 -3.51
N TYR A 187 15.07 5.76 -3.47
CA TYR A 187 15.86 4.53 -3.60
C TYR A 187 15.84 3.92 -5.01
N PHE A 188 15.21 4.59 -5.97
CA PHE A 188 15.10 4.13 -7.35
C PHE A 188 15.55 5.21 -8.31
N SER A 189 16.34 4.84 -9.29
CA SER A 189 16.65 5.68 -10.44
C SER A 189 15.40 5.86 -11.33
N ASP A 190 15.42 6.89 -12.19
CA ASP A 190 14.33 7.12 -13.12
C ASP A 190 14.15 5.98 -14.12
N ASP A 191 15.23 5.30 -14.50
CA ASP A 191 15.16 4.16 -15.42
C ASP A 191 14.58 2.92 -14.76
N GLU A 192 14.89 2.67 -13.47
CA GLU A 192 14.21 1.64 -12.69
C GLU A 192 12.71 1.91 -12.59
N LYS A 193 12.31 3.14 -12.27
CA LYS A 193 10.89 3.54 -12.19
C LYS A 193 10.16 3.35 -13.53
N LYS A 194 10.79 3.68 -14.65
CA LYS A 194 10.23 3.44 -16.00
C LYS A 194 10.01 1.96 -16.29
N SER A 195 10.85 1.08 -15.72
CA SER A 195 10.77 -0.37 -15.91
C SER A 195 9.62 -1.03 -15.13
N PHE A 196 9.01 -0.35 -14.16
CA PHE A 196 7.95 -0.92 -13.35
C PHE A 196 6.73 -1.29 -14.19
N THR A 197 6.27 -2.52 -13.99
CA THR A 197 5.11 -3.04 -14.71
C THR A 197 3.79 -2.64 -14.08
N LEU A 198 3.79 -2.22 -12.80
CA LEU A 198 2.62 -1.78 -12.08
C LEU A 198 2.57 -0.26 -12.00
N LYS A 199 1.39 0.30 -12.25
CA LYS A 199 1.15 1.75 -12.20
C LYS A 199 -0.16 2.05 -11.49
N HIS A 200 -0.12 3.10 -10.68
CA HIS A 200 -1.31 3.69 -10.09
C HIS A 200 -1.95 4.67 -11.08
N ILE A 201 -3.26 4.62 -11.20
CA ILE A 201 -4.06 5.58 -11.97
C ILE A 201 -5.06 6.24 -11.03
N TYR A 202 -5.02 7.55 -10.96
CA TYR A 202 -6.00 8.35 -10.25
C TYR A 202 -7.15 8.76 -11.18
N HIS A 203 -8.40 8.63 -10.70
CA HIS A 203 -9.59 9.03 -11.42
C HIS A 203 -10.29 10.23 -10.76
N ILE A 204 -10.99 11.06 -11.56
CA ILE A 204 -11.62 12.32 -11.12
C ILE A 204 -12.64 12.11 -9.99
N ASN A 205 -13.31 10.97 -9.93
CA ASN A 205 -14.28 10.64 -8.89
C ASN A 205 -13.61 10.01 -7.64
N TYR A 206 -12.36 10.36 -7.35
CA TYR A 206 -11.56 9.80 -6.24
C TYR A 206 -11.30 8.29 -6.32
N LYS A 207 -11.83 7.60 -7.33
CA LYS A 207 -11.59 6.18 -7.54
C LYS A 207 -10.16 5.96 -8.02
N LYS A 208 -9.43 5.08 -7.35
CA LYS A 208 -8.03 4.76 -7.63
C LYS A 208 -7.95 3.37 -8.22
N TYR A 209 -7.04 3.19 -9.18
CA TYR A 209 -6.82 1.92 -9.86
C TYR A 209 -5.34 1.57 -9.85
N ILE A 210 -5.04 0.27 -9.81
CA ILE A 210 -3.70 -0.24 -10.08
C ILE A 210 -3.78 -1.10 -11.33
N CYS A 211 -2.91 -0.77 -12.30
CA CYS A 211 -2.82 -1.44 -13.59
C CYS A 211 -1.53 -2.21 -13.74
N ILE A 212 -1.56 -3.30 -14.48
CA ILE A 212 -0.37 -4.02 -14.94
C ILE A 212 -0.14 -3.75 -16.42
N LYS A 213 1.08 -3.32 -16.80
CA LYS A 213 1.54 -3.04 -18.18
C LYS A 213 0.66 -2.07 -18.97
N ASN A 214 -0.17 -1.26 -18.32
CA ASN A 214 -1.23 -0.41 -18.90
C ASN A 214 -2.33 -1.18 -19.66
N ASP A 215 -2.38 -2.52 -19.55
CA ASP A 215 -3.31 -3.36 -20.32
C ASP A 215 -4.47 -3.88 -19.50
N TYR A 216 -4.29 -4.04 -18.18
CA TYR A 216 -5.29 -4.60 -17.29
C TYR A 216 -5.34 -3.80 -15.99
N ILE A 217 -6.53 -3.41 -15.58
CA ILE A 217 -6.79 -2.98 -14.21
C ILE A 217 -6.88 -4.25 -13.36
N ILE A 218 -6.08 -4.31 -12.29
CA ILE A 218 -6.01 -5.48 -11.40
C ILE A 218 -6.62 -5.19 -10.02
N PHE A 219 -6.57 -3.92 -9.58
CA PHE A 219 -7.22 -3.47 -8.36
C PHE A 219 -7.94 -2.15 -8.58
N GLU A 220 -9.06 -1.97 -7.89
CA GLU A 220 -9.76 -0.68 -7.78
C GLU A 220 -10.15 -0.39 -6.34
N THR A 221 -10.33 0.90 -6.00
CA THR A 221 -10.97 1.28 -4.74
C THR A 221 -12.39 0.73 -4.74
N TYR A 222 -12.79 -0.06 -3.70
CA TYR A 222 -14.14 -0.59 -3.63
C TYR A 222 -15.18 0.52 -3.42
N ASP A 223 -16.39 0.29 -3.94
CA ASP A 223 -17.47 1.26 -3.85
C ASP A 223 -17.92 1.44 -2.40
N GLY A 224 -18.03 2.69 -1.96
CA GLY A 224 -18.39 3.03 -0.59
C GLY A 224 -17.21 3.26 0.36
N TYR A 225 -15.95 2.95 -0.03
CA TYR A 225 -14.78 3.14 0.83
C TYR A 225 -14.71 4.54 1.45
N PHE A 226 -14.84 5.59 0.63
CA PHE A 226 -14.73 6.96 1.13
C PHE A 226 -15.85 7.30 2.12
N LYS A 227 -17.07 6.83 1.87
CA LYS A 227 -18.21 7.04 2.79
C LYS A 227 -17.97 6.36 4.13
N GLU A 228 -17.51 5.11 4.13
CA GLU A 228 -17.20 4.38 5.36
C GLU A 228 -15.98 4.96 6.08
N SER A 229 -14.93 5.36 5.35
CA SER A 229 -13.69 5.87 5.95
C SER A 229 -13.86 7.25 6.58
N VAL A 230 -14.71 8.13 6.03
CA VAL A 230 -14.97 9.46 6.60
C VAL A 230 -15.73 9.36 7.91
N ASN A 231 -16.69 8.46 8.01
CA ASN A 231 -17.51 8.30 9.22
C ASN A 231 -16.74 7.72 10.42
N ASN A 232 -15.52 7.19 10.20
CA ASN A 232 -14.72 6.51 11.23
C ASN A 232 -13.37 7.20 11.51
N LYS A 233 -13.17 8.44 11.05
CA LYS A 233 -11.90 9.16 11.29
C LYS A 233 -11.95 9.94 12.59
N ASN A 234 -11.17 9.50 13.57
CA ASN A 234 -10.95 10.23 14.81
C ASN A 234 -9.81 11.28 14.72
N LEU A 235 -9.02 11.27 13.65
CA LEU A 235 -7.88 12.16 13.45
C LEU A 235 -7.96 12.84 12.06
N PRO A 236 -7.43 14.08 11.94
CA PRO A 236 -7.27 14.77 10.67
C PRO A 236 -6.45 13.93 9.67
N HIS A 237 -6.61 14.23 8.38
CA HIS A 237 -5.81 13.57 7.35
C HIS A 237 -4.31 13.87 7.55
N TYR A 238 -3.44 12.92 7.22
CA TYR A 238 -1.99 13.08 7.44
C TYR A 238 -1.40 14.33 6.78
N SER A 239 -1.94 14.77 5.64
CA SER A 239 -1.49 16.01 4.99
C SER A 239 -1.90 17.27 5.74
N GLU A 240 -3.02 17.25 6.47
CA GLU A 240 -3.45 18.33 7.34
C GLU A 240 -2.56 18.41 8.58
N LEU A 241 -2.30 17.25 9.21
CA LEU A 241 -1.36 17.16 10.35
C LEU A 241 0.04 17.63 9.96
N TRP A 242 0.51 17.25 8.76
CA TRP A 242 1.78 17.70 8.22
C TRP A 242 1.83 19.23 8.03
N ALA A 243 0.79 19.82 7.41
CA ALA A 243 0.69 21.26 7.21
C ALA A 243 0.61 22.05 8.52
N GLN A 244 0.08 21.44 9.58
CA GLN A 244 0.00 22.01 10.93
C GLN A 244 1.29 21.81 11.75
N GLY A 245 2.31 21.14 11.22
CA GLY A 245 3.52 20.82 11.96
C GLY A 245 3.29 19.81 13.12
N ASN A 246 2.33 18.90 12.97
CA ASN A 246 1.89 17.98 14.02
C ASN A 246 1.89 16.52 13.56
N ILE A 247 3.08 16.03 13.15
CA ILE A 247 3.24 14.62 12.71
C ILE A 247 4.08 13.76 13.66
N TYR A 248 4.72 14.38 14.65
CA TYR A 248 5.53 13.71 15.67
C TYR A 248 5.09 14.11 17.09
N LEU A 249 5.16 13.15 18.04
CA LEU A 249 5.08 13.38 19.49
C LEU A 249 6.39 13.93 20.01
#